data_157c180bdcc949cb5f074e8fd179f4ae
#
_entry.id   157c180bdcc949cb5f074e8fd179f4ae
#
_cell.length_a   1.000
_cell.length_b   1.000
_cell.length_c   1.000
_cell.angle_alpha   90.00
_cell.angle_beta   90.00
_cell.angle_gamma   90.00
#
_symmetry.space_group_name_H-M   'P 1'
#
loop_
_entity.id
_entity.type
_entity.pdbx_description
1 polymer ?
#
loop_
_entity_poly.entity_id
_entity_poly.type
_entity_poly.pdbx_seq_one_letter_code
_entity_poly.pdbx_strand_id
1 'polypeptide(L)'
;FILIFLLLKISCDAWGKLEKESGKRILAGFILAEIFCTVVGLKSGKGLGTLLTDGVIAAFFLPVWTGSFLCGKLPSHPLGRVEIRKIVSLVLAVMILAETGIHGVFSITDNGTANRDVYAESDREVTSLMKKTGADQVNYRSAIVNPLVRNEEMLYQLNGISMYSSTNTEEMWDFVRNMGFENLENRYQYAGATEVMDMLLGIRYLLCRNTRTLHTAYEKIGESASFDLYENPRALKGAYMINDSVADYAMEGTDPLEVQ
;
A
#
# COMPACT_ATOMS: atom_id res chain seq x y z
N PHE A 1 -14.13 -5.64 5.76
CA PHE A 1 -14.65 -5.50 7.14
C PHE A 1 -15.85 -6.39 7.41
N ILE A 2 -16.88 -6.40 6.55
CA ILE A 2 -18.12 -7.22 6.75
C ILE A 2 -17.78 -8.71 6.87
N LEU A 3 -16.92 -9.25 6.00
CA LEU A 3 -16.48 -10.64 6.03
C LEU A 3 -15.78 -10.99 7.35
N ILE A 4 -14.86 -10.12 7.80
CA ILE A 4 -14.14 -10.30 9.07
C ILE A 4 -15.12 -10.33 10.24
N PHE A 5 -16.08 -9.41 10.27
CA PHE A 5 -17.10 -9.36 11.30
C PHE A 5 -17.96 -10.62 11.33
N LEU A 6 -18.38 -11.13 10.15
CA LEU A 6 -19.14 -12.38 10.05
C LEU A 6 -18.32 -13.58 10.52
N LEU A 7 -17.04 -13.65 10.16
CA LEU A 7 -16.14 -14.73 10.62
C LEU A 7 -15.95 -14.69 12.13
N LEU A 8 -15.77 -13.52 12.73
CA LEU A 8 -15.70 -13.35 14.19
C LEU A 8 -16.98 -13.81 14.87
N LYS A 9 -18.15 -13.40 14.35
CA LYS A 9 -19.43 -13.82 14.90
C LYS A 9 -19.61 -15.33 14.85
N ILE A 10 -19.34 -15.95 13.70
CA ILE A 10 -19.42 -17.41 13.52
C ILE A 10 -18.47 -18.12 14.50
N SER A 11 -17.25 -17.61 14.68
CA SER A 11 -16.26 -18.16 15.61
C SER A 11 -16.72 -18.07 17.05
N CYS A 12 -17.31 -16.96 17.48
CA CYS A 12 -17.88 -16.78 18.81
C CYS A 12 -19.07 -17.71 19.06
N ASP A 13 -19.96 -17.85 18.07
CA ASP A 13 -21.13 -18.76 18.16
C ASP A 13 -20.69 -20.24 18.22
N ALA A 14 -19.67 -20.61 17.46
CA ALA A 14 -19.08 -21.94 17.47
C ALA A 14 -18.42 -22.24 18.82
N TRP A 15 -17.69 -21.26 19.39
CA TRP A 15 -17.07 -21.38 20.71
C TRP A 15 -18.12 -21.62 21.81
N GLY A 16 -19.24 -20.91 21.76
CA GLY A 16 -20.37 -21.10 22.67
C GLY A 16 -21.00 -22.52 22.62
N LYS A 17 -20.87 -23.19 21.48
CA LYS A 17 -21.42 -24.54 21.24
C LYS A 17 -20.41 -25.67 21.35
N LEU A 18 -19.14 -25.36 21.66
CA LEU A 18 -18.03 -26.33 21.64
C LEU A 18 -18.29 -27.57 22.50
N GLU A 19 -19.00 -27.44 23.63
CA GLU A 19 -19.33 -28.55 24.50
C GLU A 19 -20.30 -29.57 23.87
N LYS A 20 -21.05 -29.16 22.86
CA LYS A 20 -22.06 -29.97 22.16
C LYS A 20 -21.49 -30.63 20.89
N GLU A 21 -20.35 -30.15 20.44
CA GLU A 21 -19.75 -30.62 19.20
C GLU A 21 -18.86 -31.86 19.43
N SER A 22 -18.96 -32.83 18.55
CA SER A 22 -18.11 -34.02 18.63
C SER A 22 -16.69 -33.67 18.16
N GLY A 23 -15.67 -34.22 18.84
CA GLY A 23 -14.25 -34.06 18.44
C GLY A 23 -13.98 -34.47 16.98
N LYS A 24 -14.81 -35.35 16.40
CA LYS A 24 -14.73 -35.72 14.97
C LYS A 24 -15.06 -34.56 14.03
N ARG A 25 -16.06 -33.73 14.36
CA ARG A 25 -16.42 -32.55 13.55
C ARG A 25 -15.36 -31.47 13.62
N ILE A 26 -14.79 -31.26 14.81
CA ILE A 26 -13.68 -30.34 15.01
C ILE A 26 -12.45 -30.78 14.21
N LEU A 27 -12.12 -32.07 14.23
CA LEU A 27 -11.04 -32.64 13.44
C LEU A 27 -11.30 -32.52 11.93
N ALA A 28 -12.51 -32.75 11.47
CA ALA A 28 -12.85 -32.59 10.06
C ALA A 28 -12.72 -31.12 9.60
N GLY A 29 -13.15 -30.18 10.42
CA GLY A 29 -12.99 -28.74 10.14
C GLY A 29 -11.52 -28.33 10.05
N PHE A 30 -10.67 -28.86 10.96
CA PHE A 30 -9.23 -28.65 10.91
C PHE A 30 -8.61 -29.18 9.61
N ILE A 31 -8.87 -30.44 9.25
CA ILE A 31 -8.35 -31.05 8.03
C ILE A 31 -8.75 -30.23 6.78
N LEU A 32 -9.99 -29.76 6.72
CA LEU A 32 -10.44 -28.92 5.61
C LEU A 32 -9.71 -27.57 5.56
N ALA A 33 -9.48 -26.94 6.71
CA ALA A 33 -8.71 -25.71 6.80
C ALA A 33 -7.27 -25.88 6.34
N GLU A 34 -6.60 -26.95 6.80
CA GLU A 34 -5.23 -27.28 6.39
C GLU A 34 -5.11 -27.56 4.89
N ILE A 35 -6.03 -28.35 4.31
CA ILE A 35 -6.06 -28.59 2.88
C ILE A 35 -6.23 -27.27 2.11
N PHE A 36 -7.14 -26.41 2.55
CA PHE A 36 -7.37 -25.11 1.91
C PHE A 36 -6.13 -24.23 1.95
N CYS A 37 -5.49 -24.08 3.12
CA CYS A 37 -4.30 -23.25 3.29
C CYS A 37 -3.12 -23.80 2.47
N THR A 38 -2.91 -25.12 2.48
CA THR A 38 -1.87 -25.76 1.68
C THR A 38 -2.07 -25.52 0.18
N VAL A 39 -3.29 -25.69 -0.33
CA VAL A 39 -3.60 -25.47 -1.76
C VAL A 39 -3.37 -24.02 -2.16
N VAL A 40 -3.83 -23.07 -1.34
CA VAL A 40 -3.62 -21.63 -1.60
C VAL A 40 -2.14 -21.27 -1.51
N GLY A 41 -1.42 -21.78 -0.52
CA GLY A 41 0.00 -21.54 -0.33
C GLY A 41 0.86 -22.07 -1.49
N LEU A 42 0.58 -23.27 -1.96
CA LEU A 42 1.26 -23.87 -3.13
C LEU A 42 1.04 -23.03 -4.39
N LYS A 43 -0.20 -22.54 -4.62
CA LYS A 43 -0.50 -21.68 -5.76
C LYS A 43 0.19 -20.31 -5.69
N SER A 44 0.40 -19.78 -4.47
CA SER A 44 1.07 -18.49 -4.28
C SER A 44 2.60 -18.54 -4.38
N GLY A 45 3.20 -19.72 -4.51
CA GLY A 45 4.66 -19.90 -4.59
C GLY A 45 5.41 -19.61 -3.29
N LYS A 46 4.71 -19.44 -2.17
CA LYS A 46 5.30 -19.08 -0.86
C LYS A 46 5.42 -20.31 0.06
N GLY A 47 6.23 -21.29 -0.34
CA GLY A 47 6.35 -22.57 0.39
C GLY A 47 6.63 -22.46 1.90
N LEU A 48 7.59 -21.61 2.31
CA LEU A 48 7.90 -21.41 3.73
C LEU A 48 6.75 -20.72 4.47
N GLY A 49 6.13 -19.72 3.87
CA GLY A 49 4.97 -19.04 4.46
C GLY A 49 3.78 -19.98 4.66
N THR A 50 3.58 -20.93 3.75
CA THR A 50 2.54 -21.95 3.88
C THR A 50 2.80 -22.86 5.08
N LEU A 51 4.01 -23.38 5.21
CA LEU A 51 4.38 -24.25 6.36
C LEU A 51 4.20 -23.52 7.70
N LEU A 52 4.56 -22.24 7.79
CA LEU A 52 4.35 -21.44 9.00
C LEU A 52 2.85 -21.25 9.30
N THR A 53 2.04 -20.97 8.28
CA THR A 53 0.59 -20.82 8.44
C THR A 53 -0.06 -22.11 8.91
N ASP A 54 0.28 -23.25 8.30
CA ASP A 54 -0.23 -24.57 8.67
C ASP A 54 0.19 -24.91 10.12
N GLY A 55 1.44 -24.58 10.50
CA GLY A 55 1.91 -24.76 11.88
C GLY A 55 1.15 -23.92 12.92
N VAL A 56 0.80 -22.68 12.60
CA VAL A 56 -0.01 -21.81 13.46
C VAL A 56 -1.44 -22.37 13.60
N ILE A 57 -2.08 -22.77 12.51
CA ILE A 57 -3.41 -23.36 12.53
C ILE A 57 -3.42 -24.63 13.39
N ALA A 58 -2.44 -25.52 13.22
CA ALA A 58 -2.30 -26.73 14.03
C ALA A 58 -2.12 -26.41 15.52
N ALA A 59 -1.30 -25.41 15.85
CA ALA A 59 -1.09 -24.97 17.23
C ALA A 59 -2.37 -24.47 17.90
N PHE A 60 -3.21 -23.72 17.20
CA PHE A 60 -4.51 -23.27 17.71
C PHE A 60 -5.53 -24.40 17.80
N PHE A 61 -5.47 -25.37 16.91
CA PHE A 61 -6.37 -26.52 16.91
C PHE A 61 -6.18 -27.43 18.12
N LEU A 62 -4.94 -27.71 18.49
CA LEU A 62 -4.62 -28.66 19.56
C LEU A 62 -5.33 -28.37 20.91
N PRO A 63 -5.29 -27.16 21.48
CA PRO A 63 -5.96 -26.88 22.74
C PRO A 63 -7.50 -26.94 22.61
N VAL A 64 -8.06 -26.57 21.47
CA VAL A 64 -9.49 -26.66 21.21
C VAL A 64 -9.94 -28.12 21.16
N TRP A 65 -9.22 -28.96 20.43
CA TRP A 65 -9.53 -30.37 20.28
C TRP A 65 -9.35 -31.13 21.60
N THR A 66 -8.24 -30.91 22.33
CA THR A 66 -8.00 -31.53 23.62
C THR A 66 -9.03 -31.09 24.66
N GLY A 67 -9.38 -29.82 24.70
CA GLY A 67 -10.45 -29.30 25.56
C GLY A 67 -11.81 -29.95 25.29
N SER A 68 -12.19 -30.05 24.03
CA SER A 68 -13.43 -30.73 23.61
C SER A 68 -13.43 -32.22 23.99
N PHE A 69 -12.29 -32.91 23.76
CA PHE A 69 -12.14 -34.32 24.10
C PHE A 69 -12.22 -34.58 25.62
N LEU A 70 -11.59 -33.74 26.43
CA LEU A 70 -11.63 -33.84 27.90
C LEU A 70 -13.03 -33.53 28.41
N CYS A 71 -13.70 -32.49 27.89
CA CYS A 71 -15.11 -32.21 28.26
C CYS A 71 -16.05 -33.32 27.91
N GLY A 72 -15.81 -34.07 26.84
CA GLY A 72 -16.62 -35.23 26.43
C GLY A 72 -16.39 -36.46 27.29
N LYS A 73 -15.24 -36.60 27.93
CA LYS A 73 -14.90 -37.75 28.80
C LYS A 73 -15.22 -37.57 30.28
N LEU A 74 -15.39 -36.35 30.75
CA LEU A 74 -15.73 -36.08 32.15
C LEU A 74 -17.20 -36.35 32.38
N PRO A 75 -17.52 -37.24 33.32
CA PRO A 75 -18.93 -37.44 33.70
C PRO A 75 -19.46 -36.16 34.30
N SER A 76 -20.71 -35.92 34.11
CA SER A 76 -21.70 -34.87 34.48
C SER A 76 -21.39 -33.85 35.61
N HIS A 77 -20.15 -33.65 36.03
CA HIS A 77 -19.80 -32.63 37.01
C HIS A 77 -19.64 -31.26 36.30
N PRO A 78 -20.61 -30.33 36.45
CA PRO A 78 -20.60 -29.05 35.75
C PRO A 78 -19.36 -28.20 36.07
N LEU A 79 -18.82 -28.32 37.28
CA LEU A 79 -17.63 -27.61 37.72
C LEU A 79 -16.36 -28.00 36.93
N GLY A 80 -16.14 -29.27 36.63
CA GLY A 80 -14.95 -29.73 35.89
C GLY A 80 -14.92 -29.26 34.45
N ARG A 81 -16.06 -29.19 33.77
CA ARG A 81 -16.20 -28.66 32.40
C ARG A 81 -15.94 -27.16 32.32
N VAL A 82 -16.45 -26.41 33.32
CA VAL A 82 -16.21 -24.97 33.42
C VAL A 82 -14.72 -24.66 33.58
N GLU A 83 -14.02 -25.41 34.43
CA GLU A 83 -12.58 -25.20 34.64
C GLU A 83 -11.74 -25.54 33.39
N ILE A 84 -12.01 -26.66 32.71
CA ILE A 84 -11.31 -27.00 31.45
C ILE A 84 -11.55 -25.88 30.41
N ARG A 85 -12.75 -25.38 30.28
CA ARG A 85 -13.07 -24.28 29.34
C ARG A 85 -12.31 -23.00 29.66
N LYS A 86 -12.19 -22.63 30.93
CA LYS A 86 -11.38 -21.50 31.37
C LYS A 86 -9.90 -21.69 31.03
N ILE A 87 -9.34 -22.87 31.27
CA ILE A 87 -7.94 -23.18 30.94
C ILE A 87 -7.72 -23.09 29.44
N VAL A 88 -8.56 -23.70 28.62
CA VAL A 88 -8.47 -23.65 27.16
C VAL A 88 -8.59 -22.20 26.67
N SER A 89 -9.53 -21.42 27.21
CA SER A 89 -9.68 -20.00 26.87
C SER A 89 -8.44 -19.19 27.24
N LEU A 90 -7.83 -19.45 28.39
CA LEU A 90 -6.60 -18.78 28.81
C LEU A 90 -5.43 -19.13 27.88
N VAL A 91 -5.27 -20.40 27.54
CA VAL A 91 -4.21 -20.87 26.62
C VAL A 91 -4.39 -20.19 25.25
N LEU A 92 -5.60 -20.18 24.71
CA LEU A 92 -5.89 -19.51 23.44
C LEU A 92 -5.63 -18.00 23.51
N ALA A 93 -6.00 -17.34 24.60
CA ALA A 93 -5.73 -15.92 24.78
C ALA A 93 -4.22 -15.61 24.78
N VAL A 94 -3.41 -16.42 25.47
CA VAL A 94 -1.96 -16.30 25.48
C VAL A 94 -1.38 -16.55 24.08
N MET A 95 -1.87 -17.53 23.37
CA MET A 95 -1.44 -17.82 21.98
C MET A 95 -1.77 -16.68 21.03
N ILE A 96 -2.98 -16.11 21.11
CA ILE A 96 -3.39 -14.94 20.28
C ILE A 96 -2.48 -13.74 20.58
N LEU A 97 -2.18 -13.46 21.85
CA LEU A 97 -1.29 -12.37 22.22
C LEU A 97 0.13 -12.59 21.70
N ALA A 98 0.65 -13.81 21.80
CA ALA A 98 1.97 -14.14 21.28
C ALA A 98 2.02 -14.02 19.75
N GLU A 99 1.04 -14.57 19.05
CA GLU A 99 0.94 -14.48 17.58
C GLU A 99 0.82 -13.03 17.12
N THR A 100 -0.07 -12.24 17.75
CA THR A 100 -0.22 -10.82 17.44
C THR A 100 1.08 -10.05 17.68
N GLY A 101 1.80 -10.33 18.75
CA GLY A 101 3.10 -9.74 19.04
C GLY A 101 4.15 -10.07 17.98
N ILE A 102 4.26 -11.33 17.62
CA ILE A 102 5.19 -11.82 16.59
C ILE A 102 4.83 -11.19 15.23
N HIS A 103 3.55 -11.22 14.86
CA HIS A 103 3.08 -10.62 13.61
C HIS A 103 3.30 -9.10 13.57
N GLY A 104 3.13 -8.42 14.70
CA GLY A 104 3.44 -7.00 14.85
C GLY A 104 4.91 -6.69 14.57
N VAL A 105 5.82 -7.49 15.15
CA VAL A 105 7.26 -7.35 14.90
C VAL A 105 7.58 -7.58 13.41
N PHE A 106 7.10 -8.66 12.81
CA PHE A 106 7.32 -8.94 11.39
C PHE A 106 6.73 -7.84 10.49
N SER A 107 5.54 -7.35 10.79
CA SER A 107 4.94 -6.26 10.02
C SER A 107 5.77 -4.97 10.04
N ILE A 108 6.42 -4.67 11.15
CA ILE A 108 7.28 -3.49 11.27
C ILE A 108 8.62 -3.71 10.56
N THR A 109 9.19 -4.92 10.64
CA THR A 109 10.50 -5.21 10.06
C THR A 109 10.45 -5.42 8.54
N ASP A 110 9.39 -6.07 8.03
CA ASP A 110 9.25 -6.38 6.60
C ASP A 110 8.66 -5.23 5.79
N ASN A 111 7.82 -4.38 6.39
CA ASN A 111 7.39 -3.15 5.75
C ASN A 111 8.50 -2.13 5.88
N GLY A 112 9.36 -2.03 4.86
CA GLY A 112 10.48 -1.12 4.83
C GLY A 112 10.09 0.26 5.36
N THR A 113 10.61 0.63 6.51
CA THR A 113 10.40 1.94 7.11
C THR A 113 11.36 2.92 6.49
N ALA A 114 10.86 4.05 5.99
CA ALA A 114 11.71 5.14 5.57
C ALA A 114 12.37 5.77 6.81
N ASN A 115 13.66 6.07 6.71
CA ASN A 115 14.33 6.81 7.77
C ASN A 115 13.75 8.22 7.86
N ARG A 116 13.19 8.56 9.01
CA ARG A 116 12.57 9.86 9.27
C ARG A 116 13.55 11.03 9.08
N ASP A 117 14.82 10.82 9.40
CA ASP A 117 15.82 11.87 9.30
C ASP A 117 16.12 12.22 7.85
N VAL A 118 16.24 11.22 6.98
CA VAL A 118 16.42 11.41 5.52
C VAL A 118 15.24 12.18 4.93
N TYR A 119 14.03 11.86 5.38
CA TYR A 119 12.83 12.57 4.96
C TYR A 119 12.83 14.04 5.40
N ALA A 120 13.11 14.30 6.68
CA ALA A 120 13.14 15.65 7.25
C ALA A 120 14.28 16.50 6.65
N GLU A 121 15.38 15.90 6.24
CA GLU A 121 16.49 16.56 5.56
C GLU A 121 16.08 16.93 4.14
N SER A 122 15.51 16.00 3.39
CA SER A 122 15.00 16.24 2.03
C SER A 122 13.94 17.36 2.01
N ASP A 123 13.00 17.38 2.96
CA ASP A 123 12.00 18.43 3.07
C ASP A 123 12.63 19.82 3.29
N ARG A 124 13.62 19.91 4.18
CA ARG A 124 14.35 21.18 4.43
C ARG A 124 15.13 21.62 3.21
N GLU A 125 15.81 20.70 2.51
CA GLU A 125 16.57 21.00 1.30
C GLU A 125 15.66 21.51 0.18
N VAL A 126 14.57 20.80 -0.12
CA VAL A 126 13.60 21.18 -1.16
C VAL A 126 12.98 22.53 -0.83
N THR A 127 12.49 22.72 0.39
CA THR A 127 11.87 23.99 0.81
C THR A 127 12.87 25.16 0.72
N SER A 128 14.12 24.94 1.15
CA SER A 128 15.17 25.95 1.07
C SER A 128 15.53 26.29 -0.37
N LEU A 129 15.63 25.28 -1.23
CA LEU A 129 15.98 25.42 -2.64
C LEU A 129 14.90 26.21 -3.40
N MET A 130 13.63 25.83 -3.24
CA MET A 130 12.49 26.51 -3.85
C MET A 130 12.39 27.98 -3.39
N LYS A 131 12.65 28.23 -2.12
CA LYS A 131 12.62 29.58 -1.56
C LYS A 131 13.77 30.45 -2.05
N LYS A 132 15.00 29.91 -2.13
CA LYS A 132 16.20 30.64 -2.58
C LYS A 132 16.09 31.03 -4.07
N THR A 133 15.48 30.19 -4.89
CA THR A 133 15.29 30.44 -6.32
C THR A 133 14.06 31.32 -6.61
N GLY A 134 13.25 31.65 -5.58
CA GLY A 134 12.05 32.45 -5.77
C GLY A 134 10.97 31.73 -6.58
N ALA A 135 10.92 30.40 -6.52
CA ALA A 135 10.02 29.58 -7.31
C ALA A 135 8.54 29.93 -7.03
N ASP A 136 7.81 30.30 -8.07
CA ASP A 136 6.37 30.60 -8.01
C ASP A 136 5.56 29.31 -8.02
N GLN A 137 5.22 28.80 -6.83
CA GLN A 137 4.42 27.59 -6.66
C GLN A 137 2.91 27.84 -6.65
N VAL A 138 2.48 29.08 -6.74
CA VAL A 138 1.05 29.41 -6.80
C VAL A 138 0.54 29.26 -8.23
N ASN A 139 1.30 29.76 -9.21
CA ASN A 139 0.91 29.78 -10.60
C ASN A 139 1.42 28.60 -11.43
N TYR A 140 2.42 27.87 -10.92
CA TYR A 140 3.08 26.79 -11.65
C TYR A 140 3.19 25.53 -10.82
N ARG A 141 3.32 24.41 -11.51
CA ARG A 141 3.55 23.10 -10.89
C ARG A 141 5.04 22.76 -10.80
N SER A 142 5.33 21.91 -9.84
CA SER A 142 6.64 21.29 -9.64
C SER A 142 6.52 19.78 -9.74
N ALA A 143 7.50 19.11 -10.30
CA ALA A 143 7.54 17.67 -10.34
C ALA A 143 8.87 17.15 -9.79
N ILE A 144 8.85 16.00 -9.12
CA ILE A 144 10.03 15.30 -8.64
C ILE A 144 10.32 14.15 -9.61
N VAL A 145 11.51 14.22 -10.22
CA VAL A 145 11.99 13.13 -11.07
C VAL A 145 12.60 12.05 -10.19
N ASN A 146 12.11 10.83 -10.29
CA ASN A 146 12.49 9.68 -9.46
C ASN A 146 12.24 9.87 -7.95
N PRO A 147 10.99 10.03 -7.55
CA PRO A 147 10.63 10.13 -6.14
C PRO A 147 10.97 8.84 -5.37
N LEU A 148 11.36 8.96 -4.11
CA LEU A 148 11.61 7.80 -3.23
C LEU A 148 10.32 7.16 -2.73
N VAL A 149 9.31 8.00 -2.53
CA VAL A 149 7.98 7.57 -2.06
C VAL A 149 6.90 8.21 -2.92
N ARG A 150 5.75 7.56 -2.97
CA ARG A 150 4.58 8.09 -3.65
C ARG A 150 4.06 9.32 -2.90
N ASN A 151 3.51 10.27 -3.61
CA ASN A 151 3.05 11.56 -3.06
C ASN A 151 4.18 12.40 -2.43
N GLU A 152 5.43 12.21 -2.84
CA GLU A 152 6.57 12.92 -2.29
C GLU A 152 6.45 14.43 -2.51
N GLU A 153 5.90 14.86 -3.64
CA GLU A 153 5.60 16.26 -3.94
C GLU A 153 4.65 16.87 -2.89
N MET A 154 3.59 16.14 -2.51
CA MET A 154 2.66 16.57 -1.46
C MET A 154 3.33 16.63 -0.09
N LEU A 155 4.25 15.71 0.20
CA LEU A 155 4.99 15.69 1.46
C LEU A 155 5.85 16.93 1.63
N TYR A 156 6.42 17.46 0.55
CA TYR A 156 7.22 18.70 0.56
C TYR A 156 6.38 19.94 0.25
N GLN A 157 5.05 19.83 0.31
CA GLN A 157 4.11 20.93 0.08
C GLN A 157 4.27 21.59 -1.30
N LEU A 158 4.73 20.84 -2.28
CA LEU A 158 4.84 21.30 -3.65
C LEU A 158 3.47 21.21 -4.36
N ASN A 159 3.23 22.14 -5.28
CA ASN A 159 2.11 22.02 -6.22
C ASN A 159 2.48 20.98 -7.28
N GLY A 160 2.39 19.72 -6.92
CA GLY A 160 2.83 18.58 -7.72
C GLY A 160 1.79 18.07 -8.69
N ILE A 161 2.19 17.08 -9.49
CA ILE A 161 1.32 16.40 -10.43
C ILE A 161 1.20 14.90 -10.14
N SER A 162 2.21 14.30 -9.50
CA SER A 162 2.18 12.88 -9.16
C SER A 162 1.20 12.61 -8.02
N MET A 163 0.42 11.53 -8.13
CA MET A 163 -0.57 11.19 -7.11
C MET A 163 -0.73 9.68 -6.94
N TYR A 164 -0.87 9.27 -5.69
CA TYR A 164 -1.35 7.95 -5.29
C TYR A 164 -2.60 8.12 -4.44
N SER A 165 -3.73 7.65 -4.93
CA SER A 165 -5.01 7.73 -4.22
C SER A 165 -5.95 6.61 -4.64
N SER A 166 -6.63 6.00 -3.68
CA SER A 166 -7.67 5.00 -3.92
C SER A 166 -9.02 5.62 -4.36
N THR A 167 -9.10 6.95 -4.42
CA THR A 167 -10.32 7.69 -4.76
C THR A 167 -10.21 8.47 -6.06
N ASN A 168 -9.23 8.14 -6.90
CA ASN A 168 -9.10 8.72 -8.23
C ASN A 168 -10.28 8.32 -9.11
N THR A 169 -10.75 9.26 -9.94
CA THR A 169 -11.80 9.00 -10.92
C THR A 169 -11.23 8.40 -12.19
N GLU A 170 -12.05 7.69 -12.95
CA GLU A 170 -11.66 7.05 -14.22
C GLU A 170 -11.25 8.13 -15.25
N GLU A 171 -11.96 9.28 -15.30
CA GLU A 171 -11.64 10.36 -16.21
C GLU A 171 -10.24 10.96 -15.95
N MET A 172 -9.84 11.07 -14.69
CA MET A 172 -8.50 11.54 -14.35
C MET A 172 -7.42 10.52 -14.80
N TRP A 173 -7.74 9.26 -14.70
CA TRP A 173 -6.86 8.18 -15.15
C TRP A 173 -6.65 8.20 -16.65
N ASP A 174 -7.74 8.29 -17.40
CA ASP A 174 -7.70 8.36 -18.85
C ASP A 174 -6.96 9.61 -19.31
N PHE A 175 -7.21 10.74 -18.65
CA PHE A 175 -6.49 11.99 -18.95
C PHE A 175 -4.98 11.82 -18.77
N VAL A 176 -4.52 11.33 -17.60
CA VAL A 176 -3.08 11.20 -17.31
C VAL A 176 -2.42 10.15 -18.21
N ARG A 177 -3.14 9.06 -18.50
CA ARG A 177 -2.70 8.02 -19.44
C ARG A 177 -2.54 8.57 -20.84
N ASN A 178 -3.51 9.33 -21.34
CA ASN A 178 -3.45 9.95 -22.66
C ASN A 178 -2.37 11.03 -22.76
N MET A 179 -1.94 11.59 -21.63
CA MET A 179 -0.80 12.49 -21.54
C MET A 179 0.56 11.78 -21.46
N GLY A 180 0.57 10.42 -21.51
CA GLY A 180 1.79 9.63 -21.51
C GLY A 180 2.52 9.49 -20.18
N PHE A 181 1.88 9.84 -19.06
CA PHE A 181 2.48 9.61 -17.75
C PHE A 181 2.45 8.13 -17.35
N GLU A 182 3.44 7.71 -16.58
CA GLU A 182 3.38 6.39 -15.94
C GLU A 182 2.15 6.30 -15.04
N ASN A 183 1.30 5.33 -15.34
CA ASN A 183 0.04 5.13 -14.67
C ASN A 183 -0.13 3.65 -14.30
N LEU A 184 -0.61 3.38 -13.09
CA LEU A 184 -0.97 2.06 -12.55
C LEU A 184 -2.27 2.22 -11.76
N GLU A 185 -2.99 1.11 -11.49
CA GLU A 185 -4.37 1.06 -10.95
C GLU A 185 -4.80 2.10 -9.89
N ASN A 186 -3.97 2.78 -9.19
CA ASN A 186 -4.35 3.81 -8.21
C ASN A 186 -3.27 4.88 -8.03
N ARG A 187 -2.39 5.01 -9.02
CA ARG A 187 -1.34 6.03 -9.03
C ARG A 187 -1.02 6.49 -10.43
N TYR A 188 -0.61 7.72 -10.54
CA TYR A 188 0.12 8.24 -11.69
C TYR A 188 1.33 9.04 -11.20
N GLN A 189 2.39 9.01 -11.98
CA GLN A 189 3.67 9.58 -11.61
C GLN A 189 4.25 10.36 -12.77
N TYR A 190 4.95 11.44 -12.46
CA TYR A 190 5.71 12.18 -13.45
C TYR A 190 6.85 11.30 -13.99
N ALA A 191 6.58 10.65 -15.11
CA ALA A 191 7.54 9.87 -15.88
C ALA A 191 7.02 9.76 -17.32
N GLY A 192 7.90 9.86 -18.31
CA GLY A 192 7.53 9.84 -19.72
C GLY A 192 6.96 11.15 -20.26
N ALA A 193 6.94 12.23 -19.48
CA ALA A 193 6.46 13.53 -19.95
C ALA A 193 7.38 14.14 -21.01
N THR A 194 6.77 14.77 -21.99
CA THR A 194 7.46 15.57 -23.02
C THR A 194 7.51 17.03 -22.61
N GLU A 195 8.42 17.81 -23.22
CA GLU A 195 8.49 19.27 -23.00
C GLU A 195 7.16 19.98 -23.31
N VAL A 196 6.39 19.47 -24.27
CA VAL A 196 5.07 20.00 -24.63
C VAL A 196 4.07 19.75 -23.51
N MET A 197 4.08 18.55 -22.91
CA MET A 197 3.21 18.23 -21.78
C MET A 197 3.60 19.04 -20.54
N ASP A 198 4.89 19.20 -20.27
CA ASP A 198 5.36 20.06 -19.19
C ASP A 198 4.88 21.51 -19.36
N MET A 199 4.94 22.02 -20.60
CA MET A 199 4.43 23.35 -20.91
C MET A 199 2.93 23.46 -20.66
N LEU A 200 2.12 22.53 -21.21
CA LEU A 200 0.66 22.54 -21.12
C LEU A 200 0.16 22.34 -19.68
N LEU A 201 0.82 21.46 -18.93
CA LEU A 201 0.46 21.17 -17.55
C LEU A 201 1.00 22.20 -16.56
N GLY A 202 1.76 23.19 -17.04
CA GLY A 202 2.32 24.25 -16.21
C GLY A 202 3.43 23.76 -15.28
N ILE A 203 4.14 22.68 -15.66
CA ILE A 203 5.29 22.15 -14.91
C ILE A 203 6.49 23.04 -15.21
N ARG A 204 6.76 23.96 -14.29
CA ARG A 204 7.85 24.92 -14.42
C ARG A 204 9.11 24.46 -13.72
N TYR A 205 8.96 23.74 -12.62
CA TYR A 205 10.10 23.35 -11.79
C TYR A 205 10.23 21.85 -11.73
N LEU A 206 11.43 21.36 -12.06
CA LEU A 206 11.77 19.95 -11.98
C LEU A 206 12.86 19.75 -10.94
N LEU A 207 12.56 19.01 -9.91
CA LEU A 207 13.48 18.58 -8.87
C LEU A 207 14.01 17.19 -9.23
N CYS A 208 15.29 17.08 -9.46
CA CYS A 208 15.97 15.83 -9.76
C CYS A 208 16.91 15.46 -8.61
N ARG A 209 16.86 14.21 -8.14
CA ARG A 209 17.84 13.75 -7.15
C ARG A 209 19.20 13.56 -7.83
N ASN A 210 20.27 14.01 -7.16
CA ASN A 210 21.64 13.98 -7.68
C ASN A 210 22.17 12.58 -8.02
N THR A 211 21.41 11.52 -7.69
CA THR A 211 21.73 10.13 -8.03
C THR A 211 21.55 9.81 -9.51
N ARG A 212 20.90 10.70 -10.28
CA ARG A 212 20.67 10.55 -11.72
C ARG A 212 20.92 11.86 -12.46
N THR A 213 21.50 11.78 -13.65
CA THR A 213 21.61 12.91 -14.57
C THR A 213 20.29 13.04 -15.34
N LEU A 214 19.66 14.19 -15.24
CA LEU A 214 18.50 14.52 -16.05
C LEU A 214 18.99 15.06 -17.41
N HIS A 215 18.70 14.33 -18.48
CA HIS A 215 18.89 14.84 -19.84
C HIS A 215 17.68 15.68 -20.22
N THR A 216 17.78 16.99 -20.03
CA THR A 216 16.72 17.94 -20.36
C THR A 216 17.32 19.19 -21.02
N ALA A 217 16.48 19.87 -21.81
CA ALA A 217 16.81 21.18 -22.34
C ALA A 217 16.59 22.33 -21.34
N TYR A 218 16.14 22.00 -20.10
CA TYR A 218 15.85 23.00 -19.07
C TYR A 218 17.12 23.47 -18.36
N GLU A 219 17.09 24.74 -17.95
CA GLU A 219 18.22 25.35 -17.25
C GLU A 219 18.25 24.93 -15.77
N LYS A 220 19.42 24.55 -15.28
CA LYS A 220 19.61 24.31 -13.85
C LYS A 220 19.72 25.66 -13.13
N ILE A 221 18.75 25.97 -12.28
CA ILE A 221 18.65 27.23 -11.55
C ILE A 221 19.07 27.13 -10.09
N GLY A 222 19.29 25.92 -9.58
CA GLY A 222 19.71 25.71 -8.20
C GLY A 222 20.14 24.28 -7.91
N GLU A 223 20.86 24.14 -6.81
CA GLU A 223 21.30 22.83 -6.31
C GLU A 223 21.31 22.79 -4.78
N SER A 224 21.15 21.59 -4.23
CA SER A 224 21.35 21.25 -2.82
C SER A 224 22.21 20.00 -2.70
N ALA A 225 22.41 19.48 -1.48
CA ALA A 225 23.17 18.26 -1.28
C ALA A 225 22.55 17.05 -2.01
N SER A 226 21.21 16.99 -2.08
CA SER A 226 20.48 15.83 -2.63
C SER A 226 19.69 16.12 -3.89
N PHE A 227 19.47 17.40 -4.24
CA PHE A 227 18.59 17.78 -5.37
C PHE A 227 19.21 18.86 -6.26
N ASP A 228 18.99 18.69 -7.56
CA ASP A 228 19.12 19.71 -8.57
C ASP A 228 17.74 20.25 -8.95
N LEU A 229 17.64 21.57 -9.12
CA LEU A 229 16.42 22.25 -9.55
C LEU A 229 16.60 22.82 -10.96
N TYR A 230 15.72 22.41 -11.84
CA TYR A 230 15.66 22.88 -13.23
C TYR A 230 14.41 23.72 -13.45
N GLU A 231 14.51 24.71 -14.33
CA GLU A 231 13.37 25.57 -14.73
C GLU A 231 13.02 25.38 -16.19
N ASN A 232 11.70 25.18 -16.45
CA ASN A 232 11.10 25.24 -17.76
C ASN A 232 10.52 26.64 -18.00
N PRO A 233 11.21 27.53 -18.74
CA PRO A 233 10.72 28.88 -18.95
C PRO A 233 9.47 28.97 -19.84
N ARG A 234 9.12 27.88 -20.53
CA ARG A 234 7.96 27.79 -21.44
C ARG A 234 6.69 27.32 -20.74
N ALA A 235 6.73 26.94 -19.46
CA ALA A 235 5.56 26.48 -18.73
C ALA A 235 4.43 27.53 -18.76
N LEU A 236 3.25 27.10 -19.14
CA LEU A 236 2.06 27.94 -19.12
C LEU A 236 1.53 28.09 -17.70
N LYS A 237 0.90 29.22 -17.40
CA LYS A 237 0.26 29.41 -16.08
C LYS A 237 -0.95 28.50 -15.94
N GLY A 238 -1.42 28.28 -14.72
CA GLY A 238 -2.50 27.37 -14.39
C GLY A 238 -3.85 27.61 -15.13
N ALA A 239 -4.01 28.75 -15.80
CA ALA A 239 -5.14 29.03 -16.69
C ALA A 239 -4.66 29.76 -17.95
N TYR A 240 -5.00 29.22 -19.10
CA TYR A 240 -4.69 29.79 -20.42
C TYR A 240 -5.80 29.43 -21.43
N MET A 241 -5.88 30.21 -22.52
CA MET A 241 -6.85 29.99 -23.58
C MET A 241 -6.25 29.03 -24.63
N ILE A 242 -7.05 28.07 -25.08
CA ILE A 242 -6.72 27.19 -26.20
C ILE A 242 -7.74 27.38 -27.32
N ASN A 243 -7.37 27.01 -28.53
CA ASN A 243 -8.28 26.99 -29.66
C ASN A 243 -9.19 25.76 -29.56
N ASP A 244 -10.47 25.91 -29.98
CA ASP A 244 -11.46 24.82 -29.98
C ASP A 244 -11.00 23.60 -30.79
N SER A 245 -10.17 23.78 -31.80
CA SER A 245 -9.61 22.69 -32.60
C SER A 245 -8.74 21.70 -31.79
N VAL A 246 -8.25 22.11 -30.62
CA VAL A 246 -7.51 21.21 -29.71
C VAL A 246 -8.45 20.20 -29.02
N ALA A 247 -9.71 20.62 -28.79
CA ALA A 247 -10.73 19.75 -28.22
C ALA A 247 -11.18 18.63 -29.17
N ASP A 248 -11.06 18.88 -30.48
CA ASP A 248 -11.44 17.92 -31.53
C ASP A 248 -10.31 16.93 -31.88
N TYR A 249 -9.13 17.10 -31.28
CA TYR A 249 -7.98 16.21 -31.52
C TYR A 249 -8.19 14.88 -30.82
N ALA A 250 -8.49 13.85 -31.60
CA ALA A 250 -8.58 12.47 -31.13
C ALA A 250 -7.39 11.66 -31.69
N MET A 251 -6.66 11.03 -30.83
CA MET A 251 -5.67 10.02 -31.22
C MET A 251 -6.39 8.71 -31.44
N GLU A 252 -6.74 8.38 -32.70
CA GLU A 252 -7.34 7.10 -33.03
C GLU A 252 -6.25 6.03 -33.22
N GLY A 253 -6.34 4.96 -32.44
CA GLY A 253 -5.70 3.69 -32.73
C GLY A 253 -4.22 3.50 -32.38
N THR A 254 -3.60 4.44 -31.69
CA THR A 254 -2.20 4.34 -31.21
C THR A 254 -2.11 4.35 -29.70
N ASP A 255 -1.21 3.54 -29.14
CA ASP A 255 -0.86 3.62 -27.73
C ASP A 255 -0.22 5.00 -27.48
N PRO A 256 -0.76 5.83 -26.54
CA PRO A 256 -0.19 7.13 -26.20
C PRO A 256 1.30 7.11 -25.87
N LEU A 257 1.80 5.97 -25.37
CA LEU A 257 3.23 5.77 -25.07
C LEU A 257 4.09 5.55 -26.31
N GLU A 258 3.50 5.17 -27.45
CA GLU A 258 4.24 5.00 -28.73
C GLU A 258 4.41 6.31 -29.51
N VAL A 259 3.63 7.34 -29.15
CA VAL A 259 3.61 8.62 -29.87
C VAL A 259 4.48 9.70 -29.22
N GLN A 260 4.96 9.44 -28.00
CA GLN A 260 5.90 10.30 -27.29
C GLN A 260 7.35 9.98 -27.63
#